data_782a91f5926a66818d6482eb569e5900
#
_entry.id   782a91f5926a66818d6482eb569e5900
#
_cell.length_a   1.000
_cell.length_b   1.000
_cell.length_c   1.000
_cell.angle_alpha   90.00
_cell.angle_beta   90.00
_cell.angle_gamma   90.00
#
_symmetry.space_group_name_H-M   'P 1'
#
loop_
_entity.id
_entity.type
_entity.pdbx_description
1 polymer ?
#
loop_
_entity_poly.entity_id
_entity_poly.type
_entity_poly.pdbx_seq_one_letter_code
_entity_poly.pdbx_strand_id
1 'polypeptide(L)'
;FIFFFVVLVFVGRIKELRSAVFSFRGHSLIILLASVLIAINWFFFIYAIQTNQTTEASLGYFMMPLVTVVWGLVIFKEKLSIFQWLSVLLAAVAVCILTFGLGVPPWIALIVSFSFSIYAVIKKKLEISAIVSVTGEVLVLVPVGLLLLLFFHSSGQGSFGSDWSLSILLALSGPLTAAPLILFSYGTRKVNLSTAGILQYLNPSLQFFCAAYIFME
;
A
#
# COMPACT_ATOMS: atom_id res chain seq x y z
N PHE A 1 -13.07 -7.19 -4.03
CA PHE A 1 -12.95 -8.03 -5.24
C PHE A 1 -14.00 -7.68 -6.29
N ILE A 2 -15.32 -7.73 -5.94
CA ILE A 2 -16.42 -7.48 -6.90
C ILE A 2 -16.20 -6.18 -7.69
N PHE A 3 -15.87 -5.08 -7.04
CA PHE A 3 -15.57 -3.81 -7.70
C PHE A 3 -14.47 -3.95 -8.75
N PHE A 4 -13.33 -4.53 -8.40
CA PHE A 4 -12.22 -4.74 -9.34
C PHE A 4 -12.62 -5.64 -10.51
N PHE A 5 -13.38 -6.70 -10.22
CA PHE A 5 -13.84 -7.62 -11.25
C PHE A 5 -14.78 -6.92 -12.23
N VAL A 6 -15.74 -6.14 -11.72
CA VAL A 6 -16.65 -5.34 -12.56
C VAL A 6 -15.88 -4.37 -13.44
N VAL A 7 -14.96 -3.60 -12.87
CA VAL A 7 -14.13 -2.66 -13.66
C VAL A 7 -13.33 -3.41 -14.72
N LEU A 8 -12.78 -4.59 -14.39
CA LEU A 8 -12.01 -5.39 -15.34
C LEU A 8 -12.87 -5.93 -16.50
N VAL A 9 -14.13 -6.31 -16.22
CA VAL A 9 -15.11 -6.70 -17.24
C VAL A 9 -15.38 -5.54 -18.20
N PHE A 10 -15.66 -4.34 -17.68
CA PHE A 10 -15.89 -3.15 -18.50
C PHE A 10 -14.68 -2.78 -19.36
N VAL A 11 -13.47 -2.96 -18.85
CA VAL A 11 -12.22 -2.69 -19.60
C VAL A 11 -11.88 -3.84 -20.58
N GLY A 12 -12.60 -4.96 -20.53
CA GLY A 12 -12.41 -6.08 -21.45
C GLY A 12 -11.11 -6.89 -21.27
N ARG A 13 -10.50 -6.85 -20.07
CA ARG A 13 -9.19 -7.48 -19.81
C ARG A 13 -9.23 -8.78 -19.00
N ILE A 14 -10.34 -9.49 -18.98
CA ILE A 14 -10.49 -10.76 -18.24
C ILE A 14 -9.50 -11.83 -18.72
N LYS A 15 -9.25 -11.91 -20.04
CA LYS A 15 -8.28 -12.86 -20.60
C LYS A 15 -6.86 -12.60 -20.10
N GLU A 16 -6.48 -11.31 -19.97
CA GLU A 16 -5.19 -10.89 -19.43
C GLU A 16 -5.06 -11.28 -17.95
N LEU A 17 -6.11 -11.09 -17.13
CA LEU A 17 -6.13 -11.53 -15.74
C LEU A 17 -5.93 -13.05 -15.62
N ARG A 18 -6.68 -13.83 -16.39
CA ARG A 18 -6.57 -15.28 -16.39
C ARG A 18 -5.16 -15.73 -16.76
N SER A 19 -4.59 -15.14 -17.79
CA SER A 19 -3.21 -15.39 -18.22
C SER A 19 -2.19 -14.99 -17.14
N ALA A 20 -2.38 -13.85 -16.48
CA ALA A 20 -1.44 -13.34 -15.48
C ALA A 20 -1.44 -14.18 -14.19
N VAL A 21 -2.63 -14.64 -13.74
CA VAL A 21 -2.78 -15.36 -12.47
C VAL A 21 -2.53 -16.88 -12.63
N PHE A 22 -3.03 -17.49 -13.71
CA PHE A 22 -3.02 -18.95 -13.88
C PHE A 22 -1.95 -19.47 -14.84
N SER A 23 -1.20 -18.59 -15.53
CA SER A 23 -0.09 -19.01 -16.38
C SER A 23 1.19 -19.09 -15.57
N PHE A 24 1.85 -20.24 -15.56
CA PHE A 24 3.17 -20.47 -14.93
C PHE A 24 4.33 -19.64 -15.53
N ARG A 25 4.05 -18.59 -16.28
CA ARG A 25 5.05 -17.72 -16.97
C ARG A 25 5.62 -16.61 -16.10
N GLY A 26 5.86 -16.83 -14.82
CA GLY A 26 6.56 -15.88 -13.95
C GLY A 26 5.71 -14.75 -13.38
N HIS A 27 4.62 -14.33 -14.04
CA HIS A 27 3.77 -13.25 -13.54
C HIS A 27 2.95 -13.66 -12.30
N SER A 28 2.52 -14.92 -12.22
CA SER A 28 1.75 -15.45 -11.07
C SER A 28 2.54 -15.37 -9.76
N LEU A 29 3.83 -15.73 -9.79
CA LEU A 29 4.70 -15.63 -8.61
C LEU A 29 4.92 -14.17 -8.19
N ILE A 30 5.09 -13.28 -9.17
CA ILE A 30 5.26 -11.85 -8.90
C ILE A 30 3.97 -11.24 -8.31
N ILE A 31 2.80 -11.62 -8.83
CA ILE A 31 1.50 -11.21 -8.28
C ILE A 31 1.34 -11.76 -6.85
N LEU A 32 1.67 -13.01 -6.62
CA LEU A 32 1.62 -13.62 -5.28
C LEU A 32 2.53 -12.86 -4.30
N LEU A 33 3.78 -12.56 -4.70
CA LEU A 33 4.71 -11.80 -3.87
C LEU A 33 4.18 -10.39 -3.58
N ALA A 34 3.63 -9.71 -4.58
CA ALA A 34 3.00 -8.40 -4.41
C ALA A 34 1.80 -8.47 -3.44
N SER A 35 0.97 -9.52 -3.56
CA SER A 35 -0.17 -9.77 -2.66
C SER A 35 0.27 -9.96 -1.20
N VAL A 36 1.33 -10.74 -0.99
CA VAL A 36 1.88 -11.00 0.35
C VAL A 36 2.45 -9.70 0.95
N LEU A 37 3.20 -8.94 0.16
CA LEU A 37 3.81 -7.68 0.64
C LEU A 37 2.76 -6.64 1.03
N ILE A 38 1.71 -6.47 0.22
CA ILE A 38 0.64 -5.53 0.55
C ILE A 38 -0.20 -6.02 1.74
N ALA A 39 -0.42 -7.32 1.87
CA ALA A 39 -1.10 -7.91 3.02
C ALA A 39 -0.30 -7.73 4.31
N ILE A 40 1.02 -7.95 4.29
CA ILE A 40 1.92 -7.67 5.42
C ILE A 40 1.85 -6.19 5.80
N ASN A 41 1.93 -5.30 4.82
CA ASN A 41 1.85 -3.86 5.05
C ASN A 41 0.56 -3.47 5.79
N TRP A 42 -0.59 -3.90 5.29
CA TRP A 42 -1.89 -3.59 5.89
C TRP A 42 -2.08 -4.26 7.26
N PHE A 43 -1.64 -5.51 7.41
CA PHE A 43 -1.72 -6.22 8.68
C PHE A 43 -0.97 -5.49 9.79
N PHE A 44 0.31 -5.14 9.55
CA PHE A 44 1.11 -4.46 10.57
C PHE A 44 0.67 -3.02 10.82
N PHE A 45 0.13 -2.34 9.81
CA PHE A 45 -0.48 -1.02 10.00
C PHE A 45 -1.71 -1.09 10.90
N ILE A 46 -2.64 -2.02 10.61
CA ILE A 46 -3.86 -2.22 11.43
C ILE A 46 -3.47 -2.69 12.83
N TYR A 47 -2.53 -3.61 12.95
CA TYR A 47 -2.02 -4.10 14.23
C TYR A 47 -1.48 -2.95 15.09
N ALA A 48 -0.68 -2.06 14.52
CA ALA A 48 -0.14 -0.90 15.23
C ALA A 48 -1.25 0.01 15.77
N ILE A 49 -2.31 0.26 14.99
CA ILE A 49 -3.45 1.06 15.43
C ILE A 49 -4.19 0.37 16.59
N GLN A 50 -4.43 -0.94 16.48
CA GLN A 50 -5.18 -1.70 17.50
C GLN A 50 -4.40 -1.89 18.80
N THR A 51 -3.07 -1.87 18.74
CA THR A 51 -2.19 -1.99 19.91
C THR A 51 -1.71 -0.63 20.46
N ASN A 52 -2.34 0.48 20.06
CA ASN A 52 -1.97 1.84 20.46
C ASN A 52 -0.53 2.24 20.09
N GLN A 53 0.02 1.66 19.03
CA GLN A 53 1.35 1.98 18.49
C GLN A 53 1.23 2.84 17.22
N THR A 54 0.28 3.77 17.20
CA THR A 54 -0.02 4.64 16.06
C THR A 54 1.17 5.51 15.64
N THR A 55 2.02 5.87 16.59
CA THR A 55 3.26 6.61 16.31
C THR A 55 4.22 5.81 15.42
N GLU A 56 4.38 4.49 15.67
CA GLU A 56 5.19 3.63 14.81
C GLU A 56 4.56 3.45 13.42
N ALA A 57 3.23 3.30 13.35
CA ALA A 57 2.53 3.25 12.06
C ALA A 57 2.77 4.51 11.24
N SER A 58 2.66 5.69 11.88
CA SER A 58 2.92 6.98 11.25
C SER A 58 4.36 7.12 10.79
N LEU A 59 5.32 6.75 11.65
CA LEU A 59 6.75 6.75 11.31
C LEU A 59 7.02 5.87 10.09
N GLY A 60 6.36 4.70 9.97
CA GLY A 60 6.46 3.82 8.81
C GLY A 60 6.09 4.54 7.51
N TYR A 61 5.04 5.35 7.50
CA TYR A 61 4.65 6.14 6.34
C TYR A 61 5.63 7.27 6.01
N PHE A 62 6.30 7.86 7.02
CA PHE A 62 7.37 8.83 6.77
C PHE A 62 8.66 8.16 6.28
N MET A 63 8.96 6.94 6.71
CA MET A 63 10.13 6.17 6.26
C MET A 63 9.94 5.60 4.84
N MET A 64 8.72 5.20 4.48
CA MET A 64 8.40 4.53 3.21
C MET A 64 8.90 5.28 1.97
N PRO A 65 8.71 6.61 1.83
CA PRO A 65 9.25 7.38 0.71
C PRO A 65 10.77 7.32 0.61
N LEU A 66 11.49 7.39 1.74
CA LEU A 66 12.94 7.29 1.77
C LEU A 66 13.43 5.93 1.28
N VAL A 67 12.84 4.84 1.80
CA VAL A 67 13.17 3.48 1.36
C VAL A 67 12.85 3.30 -0.12
N THR A 68 11.75 3.87 -0.61
CA THR A 68 11.39 3.84 -2.03
C THR A 68 12.42 4.55 -2.90
N VAL A 69 12.93 5.71 -2.47
CA VAL A 69 14.03 6.43 -3.15
C VAL A 69 15.30 5.60 -3.16
N VAL A 70 15.67 4.98 -2.05
CA VAL A 70 16.84 4.10 -1.97
C VAL A 70 16.73 2.95 -2.99
N TRP A 71 15.56 2.32 -3.12
CA TRP A 71 15.34 1.30 -4.15
C TRP A 71 15.44 1.86 -5.58
N GLY A 72 14.99 3.09 -5.82
CA GLY A 72 15.16 3.79 -7.10
C GLY A 72 16.63 3.93 -7.48
N LEU A 73 17.45 4.36 -6.52
CA LEU A 73 18.90 4.51 -6.71
C LEU A 73 19.61 3.18 -6.93
N VAL A 74 19.33 2.18 -6.06
CA VAL A 74 20.07 0.91 -6.05
C VAL A 74 19.63 -0.02 -7.18
N ILE A 75 18.32 -0.22 -7.37
CA ILE A 75 17.79 -1.20 -8.34
C ILE A 75 17.69 -0.63 -9.74
N PHE A 76 17.21 0.62 -9.86
CA PHE A 76 16.97 1.26 -11.16
C PHE A 76 18.12 2.20 -11.58
N LYS A 77 19.13 2.39 -10.70
CA LYS A 77 20.29 3.27 -10.94
C LYS A 77 19.85 4.69 -11.35
N GLU A 78 18.75 5.16 -10.76
CA GLU A 78 18.19 6.47 -11.05
C GLU A 78 19.13 7.56 -10.52
N LYS A 79 19.17 8.71 -11.20
CA LYS A 79 19.95 9.87 -10.78
C LYS A 79 19.02 10.92 -10.21
N LEU A 80 19.33 11.41 -9.02
CA LEU A 80 18.59 12.49 -8.37
C LEU A 80 19.18 13.85 -8.76
N SER A 81 18.29 14.84 -8.96
CA SER A 81 18.67 16.23 -9.03
C SER A 81 19.12 16.75 -7.66
N ILE A 82 19.79 17.90 -7.63
CA ILE A 82 20.24 18.52 -6.36
C ILE A 82 19.04 18.83 -5.43
N PHE A 83 17.91 19.25 -5.99
CA PHE A 83 16.70 19.54 -5.21
C PHE A 83 16.08 18.27 -4.63
N GLN A 84 16.10 17.15 -5.37
CA GLN A 84 15.64 15.86 -4.87
C GLN A 84 16.55 15.35 -3.74
N TRP A 85 17.88 15.50 -3.86
CA TRP A 85 18.82 15.16 -2.80
C TRP A 85 18.58 15.99 -1.54
N LEU A 86 18.32 17.27 -1.69
CA LEU A 86 17.99 18.14 -0.55
C LEU A 86 16.70 17.70 0.15
N SER A 87 15.66 17.36 -0.62
CA SER A 87 14.40 16.84 -0.09
C SER A 87 14.59 15.53 0.67
N VAL A 88 15.38 14.61 0.12
CA VAL A 88 15.71 13.32 0.76
C VAL A 88 16.48 13.52 2.05
N LEU A 89 17.45 14.44 2.06
CA LEU A 89 18.23 14.75 3.25
C LEU A 89 17.35 15.32 4.37
N LEU A 90 16.50 16.29 4.05
CA LEU A 90 15.57 16.88 5.02
C LEU A 90 14.62 15.83 5.61
N ALA A 91 14.07 14.97 4.75
CA ALA A 91 13.21 13.88 5.19
C ALA A 91 13.96 12.86 6.05
N ALA A 92 15.21 12.52 5.69
CA ALA A 92 16.03 11.61 6.49
C ALA A 92 16.32 12.17 7.89
N VAL A 93 16.63 13.47 7.99
CA VAL A 93 16.82 14.14 9.29
C VAL A 93 15.55 14.09 10.12
N ALA A 94 14.39 14.38 9.52
CA ALA A 94 13.10 14.32 10.22
C ALA A 94 12.79 12.91 10.74
N VAL A 95 13.00 11.87 9.91
CA VAL A 95 12.81 10.47 10.32
C VAL A 95 13.79 10.09 11.44
N CYS A 96 15.05 10.51 11.38
CA CYS A 96 16.00 10.26 12.46
C CYS A 96 15.53 10.89 13.78
N ILE A 97 15.11 12.15 13.76
CA ILE A 97 14.63 12.85 14.97
C ILE A 97 13.42 12.08 15.56
N LEU A 98 12.45 11.69 14.73
CA LEU A 98 11.28 10.94 15.18
C LEU A 98 11.67 9.57 15.73
N THR A 99 12.58 8.86 15.08
CA THR A 99 13.05 7.52 15.51
C THR A 99 13.77 7.60 16.86
N PHE A 100 14.68 8.55 17.04
CA PHE A 100 15.36 8.75 18.32
C PHE A 100 14.40 9.19 19.42
N GLY A 101 13.39 10.00 19.08
CA GLY A 101 12.35 10.42 20.01
C GLY A 101 11.49 9.28 20.56
N LEU A 102 11.34 8.18 19.81
CA LEU A 102 10.60 6.99 20.26
C LEU A 102 11.33 6.21 21.37
N GLY A 103 12.67 6.27 21.43
CA GLY A 103 13.48 5.59 22.43
C GLY A 103 13.51 4.06 22.35
N VAL A 104 12.80 3.46 21.38
CA VAL A 104 12.75 2.02 21.10
C VAL A 104 12.91 1.76 19.61
N PRO A 105 13.45 0.59 19.22
CA PRO A 105 13.54 0.24 17.80
C PRO A 105 12.17 0.18 17.12
N PRO A 106 11.93 0.93 16.04
CA PRO A 106 10.61 1.03 15.41
C PRO A 106 10.36 -0.14 14.44
N TRP A 107 10.16 -1.34 14.95
CA TRP A 107 10.04 -2.57 14.15
C TRP A 107 8.84 -2.54 13.18
N ILE A 108 7.69 -2.02 13.65
CA ILE A 108 6.50 -1.94 12.82
C ILE A 108 6.72 -0.93 11.69
N ALA A 109 7.33 0.22 12.00
CA ALA A 109 7.66 1.23 10.99
C ALA A 109 8.59 0.66 9.90
N LEU A 110 9.59 -0.14 10.28
CA LEU A 110 10.48 -0.81 9.34
C LEU A 110 9.69 -1.80 8.46
N ILE A 111 8.88 -2.67 9.04
CA ILE A 111 8.08 -3.64 8.28
C ILE A 111 7.14 -2.93 7.29
N VAL A 112 6.41 -1.92 7.74
CA VAL A 112 5.48 -1.15 6.91
C VAL A 112 6.21 -0.44 5.78
N SER A 113 7.33 0.22 6.07
CA SER A 113 8.08 0.97 5.05
C SER A 113 8.75 0.06 4.02
N PHE A 114 9.39 -1.04 4.44
CA PHE A 114 10.05 -1.97 3.53
C PHE A 114 9.06 -2.77 2.68
N SER A 115 7.98 -3.30 3.29
CA SER A 115 6.99 -4.09 2.56
C SER A 115 6.36 -3.30 1.41
N PHE A 116 5.94 -2.05 1.65
CA PHE A 116 5.35 -1.22 0.60
C PHE A 116 6.38 -0.73 -0.42
N SER A 117 7.59 -0.41 0.00
CA SER A 117 8.64 0.04 -0.92
C SER A 117 9.07 -1.08 -1.88
N ILE A 118 9.17 -2.33 -1.40
CA ILE A 118 9.44 -3.49 -2.26
C ILE A 118 8.24 -3.75 -3.18
N TYR A 119 7.01 -3.61 -2.67
CA TYR A 119 5.82 -3.64 -3.50
C TYR A 119 5.87 -2.62 -4.64
N ALA A 120 6.29 -1.37 -4.37
CA ALA A 120 6.46 -0.33 -5.39
C ALA A 120 7.50 -0.72 -6.46
N VAL A 121 8.62 -1.35 -6.07
CA VAL A 121 9.61 -1.91 -7.00
C VAL A 121 8.98 -2.95 -7.92
N ILE A 122 8.19 -3.87 -7.35
CA ILE A 122 7.50 -4.90 -8.12
C ILE A 122 6.54 -4.25 -9.12
N LYS A 123 5.74 -3.29 -8.66
CA LYS A 123 4.77 -2.58 -9.52
C LYS A 123 5.44 -1.84 -10.67
N LYS A 124 6.62 -1.28 -10.46
CA LYS A 124 7.40 -0.62 -11.51
C LYS A 124 7.92 -1.60 -12.55
N LYS A 125 8.38 -2.78 -12.13
CA LYS A 125 8.94 -3.82 -13.02
C LYS A 125 7.88 -4.65 -13.76
N LEU A 126 6.65 -4.70 -13.24
CA LEU A 126 5.63 -5.60 -13.76
C LEU A 126 5.03 -5.07 -15.07
N GLU A 127 5.13 -5.84 -16.14
CA GLU A 127 4.76 -5.44 -17.51
C GLU A 127 3.28 -5.70 -17.87
N ILE A 128 2.44 -6.11 -16.91
CA ILE A 128 1.01 -6.27 -17.10
C ILE A 128 0.23 -5.00 -16.69
N SER A 129 -0.98 -4.82 -17.19
CA SER A 129 -1.82 -3.67 -16.84
C SER A 129 -1.97 -3.47 -15.33
N ALA A 130 -1.98 -2.22 -14.87
CA ALA A 130 -2.12 -1.88 -13.44
C ALA A 130 -3.39 -2.48 -12.84
N ILE A 131 -4.51 -2.39 -13.56
CA ILE A 131 -5.80 -2.93 -13.10
C ILE A 131 -5.76 -4.45 -13.03
N VAL A 132 -5.13 -5.13 -13.99
CA VAL A 132 -4.98 -6.59 -14.00
C VAL A 132 -4.11 -7.04 -12.82
N SER A 133 -2.99 -6.36 -12.59
CA SER A 133 -2.10 -6.65 -11.48
C SER A 133 -2.81 -6.52 -10.13
N VAL A 134 -3.46 -5.37 -9.87
CA VAL A 134 -4.15 -5.14 -8.59
C VAL A 134 -5.35 -6.08 -8.42
N THR A 135 -6.12 -6.36 -9.49
CA THR A 135 -7.21 -7.35 -9.43
C THR A 135 -6.69 -8.74 -9.13
N GLY A 136 -5.55 -9.13 -9.72
CA GLY A 136 -4.90 -10.42 -9.45
C GLY A 136 -4.45 -10.55 -8.01
N GLU A 137 -3.87 -9.51 -7.42
CA GLU A 137 -3.46 -9.47 -6.02
C GLU A 137 -4.67 -9.63 -5.08
N VAL A 138 -5.73 -8.88 -5.35
CA VAL A 138 -6.97 -9.00 -4.56
C VAL A 138 -7.58 -10.40 -4.72
N LEU A 139 -7.56 -10.99 -5.92
CA LEU A 139 -8.05 -12.35 -6.15
C LEU A 139 -7.29 -13.38 -5.31
N VAL A 140 -5.96 -13.24 -5.21
CA VAL A 140 -5.11 -14.09 -4.36
C VAL A 140 -5.48 -13.95 -2.88
N LEU A 141 -5.83 -12.75 -2.42
CA LEU A 141 -6.17 -12.47 -1.03
C LEU A 141 -7.64 -12.80 -0.67
N VAL A 142 -8.53 -12.98 -1.66
CA VAL A 142 -9.95 -13.30 -1.42
C VAL A 142 -10.16 -14.51 -0.51
N PRO A 143 -9.48 -15.67 -0.69
CA PRO A 143 -9.69 -16.83 0.19
C PRO A 143 -9.34 -16.51 1.64
N VAL A 144 -8.22 -15.82 1.89
CA VAL A 144 -7.80 -15.42 3.24
C VAL A 144 -8.79 -14.42 3.83
N GLY A 145 -9.22 -13.42 3.06
CA GLY A 145 -10.20 -12.44 3.49
C GLY A 145 -11.56 -13.06 3.84
N LEU A 146 -12.02 -14.04 3.05
CA LEU A 146 -13.26 -14.77 3.33
C LEU A 146 -13.14 -15.63 4.61
N LEU A 147 -12.02 -16.32 4.80
CA LEU A 147 -11.79 -17.10 6.01
C LEU A 147 -11.79 -16.22 7.26
N LEU A 148 -11.11 -15.07 7.22
CA LEU A 148 -11.12 -14.12 8.33
C LEU A 148 -12.51 -13.55 8.59
N LEU A 149 -13.25 -13.19 7.54
CA LEU A 149 -14.62 -12.67 7.67
C LEU A 149 -15.54 -13.71 8.30
N LEU A 150 -15.48 -14.96 7.87
CA LEU A 150 -16.25 -16.06 8.45
C LEU A 150 -15.85 -16.32 9.90
N PHE A 151 -14.56 -16.30 10.22
CA PHE A 151 -14.05 -16.48 11.56
C PHE A 151 -14.57 -15.39 12.52
N PHE A 152 -14.43 -14.13 12.16
CA PHE A 152 -14.91 -13.02 12.99
C PHE A 152 -16.45 -12.99 13.10
N HIS A 153 -17.14 -13.37 12.03
CA HIS A 153 -18.60 -13.45 12.07
C HIS A 153 -19.09 -14.58 12.97
N SER A 154 -18.48 -15.76 12.90
CA SER A 154 -18.82 -16.90 13.75
C SER A 154 -18.46 -16.69 15.23
N SER A 155 -17.44 -15.89 15.52
CA SER A 155 -17.06 -15.52 16.89
C SER A 155 -17.88 -14.36 17.48
N GLY A 156 -18.88 -13.85 16.75
CA GLY A 156 -19.72 -12.73 17.18
C GLY A 156 -19.02 -11.35 17.18
N GLN A 157 -17.81 -11.27 16.66
CA GLN A 157 -17.04 -10.02 16.55
C GLN A 157 -17.23 -9.33 15.20
N GLY A 158 -17.94 -9.96 14.26
CA GLY A 158 -18.17 -9.42 12.92
C GLY A 158 -19.26 -8.37 12.91
N SER A 159 -18.95 -7.18 12.41
CA SER A 159 -19.91 -6.06 12.30
C SER A 159 -20.65 -6.01 10.96
N PHE A 160 -20.25 -6.81 9.97
CA PHE A 160 -20.90 -6.85 8.67
C PHE A 160 -22.28 -7.54 8.78
N GLY A 161 -23.33 -6.83 8.37
CA GLY A 161 -24.71 -7.32 8.48
C GLY A 161 -25.42 -6.98 9.81
N SER A 162 -24.71 -6.46 10.80
CA SER A 162 -25.31 -6.03 12.08
C SER A 162 -26.07 -4.71 11.97
N ASP A 163 -25.56 -3.78 11.17
CA ASP A 163 -26.18 -2.51 10.82
C ASP A 163 -26.02 -2.24 9.33
N TRP A 164 -27.07 -1.70 8.72
CA TRP A 164 -27.10 -1.41 7.29
C TRP A 164 -26.12 -0.30 6.90
N SER A 165 -26.07 0.76 7.68
CA SER A 165 -25.17 1.90 7.50
C SER A 165 -23.71 1.47 7.55
N LEU A 166 -23.35 0.70 8.59
CA LEU A 166 -22.00 0.17 8.77
C LEU A 166 -21.61 -0.80 7.63
N SER A 167 -22.54 -1.65 7.21
CA SER A 167 -22.31 -2.58 6.10
C SER A 167 -22.05 -1.88 4.77
N ILE A 168 -22.75 -0.77 4.48
CA ILE A 168 -22.49 0.06 3.30
C ILE A 168 -21.12 0.71 3.39
N LEU A 169 -20.74 1.28 4.54
CA LEU A 169 -19.43 1.89 4.75
C LEU A 169 -18.30 0.88 4.55
N LEU A 170 -18.45 -0.33 5.11
CA LEU A 170 -17.51 -1.42 4.90
C LEU A 170 -17.41 -1.84 3.42
N ALA A 171 -18.54 -1.89 2.71
CA ALA A 171 -18.54 -2.20 1.28
C ALA A 171 -17.89 -1.09 0.44
N LEU A 172 -18.09 0.19 0.80
CA LEU A 172 -17.50 1.34 0.12
C LEU A 172 -16.00 1.48 0.38
N SER A 173 -15.49 0.96 1.50
CA SER A 173 -14.05 0.96 1.79
C SER A 173 -13.22 0.25 0.70
N GLY A 174 -13.78 -0.78 0.07
CA GLY A 174 -13.15 -1.49 -1.03
C GLY A 174 -12.82 -0.58 -2.23
N PRO A 175 -13.81 0.04 -2.89
CA PRO A 175 -13.56 1.01 -3.97
C PRO A 175 -12.65 2.16 -3.58
N LEU A 176 -12.81 2.72 -2.38
CA LEU A 176 -12.01 3.84 -1.87
C LEU A 176 -10.53 3.47 -1.71
N THR A 177 -10.22 2.23 -1.34
CA THR A 177 -8.85 1.72 -1.26
C THR A 177 -8.33 1.29 -2.64
N ALA A 178 -9.21 0.73 -3.46
CA ALA A 178 -8.87 0.18 -4.76
C ALA A 178 -8.40 1.24 -5.76
N ALA A 179 -9.11 2.36 -5.86
CA ALA A 179 -8.82 3.38 -6.85
C ALA A 179 -7.41 4.00 -6.67
N PRO A 180 -7.00 4.45 -5.47
CA PRO A 180 -5.64 4.94 -5.24
C PRO A 180 -4.57 3.88 -5.55
N LEU A 181 -4.81 2.61 -5.23
CA LEU A 181 -3.83 1.54 -5.46
C LEU A 181 -3.61 1.27 -6.96
N ILE A 182 -4.68 1.33 -7.77
CA ILE A 182 -4.58 1.25 -9.24
C ILE A 182 -3.81 2.45 -9.78
N LEU A 183 -4.15 3.67 -9.33
CA LEU A 183 -3.49 4.91 -9.74
C LEU A 183 -2.01 4.91 -9.35
N PHE A 184 -1.68 4.47 -8.15
CA PHE A 184 -0.30 4.29 -7.70
C PHE A 184 0.44 3.29 -8.59
N SER A 185 -0.14 2.12 -8.83
CA SER A 185 0.44 1.09 -9.70
C SER A 185 0.64 1.58 -11.14
N TYR A 186 -0.24 2.42 -11.65
CA TYR A 186 -0.11 3.05 -12.96
C TYR A 186 0.98 4.12 -12.96
N GLY A 187 0.96 5.01 -11.95
CA GLY A 187 1.87 6.15 -11.84
C GLY A 187 3.32 5.74 -11.67
N THR A 188 3.61 4.75 -10.82
CA THR A 188 4.98 4.26 -10.58
C THR A 188 5.67 3.73 -11.82
N ARG A 189 4.92 3.31 -12.84
CA ARG A 189 5.48 2.86 -14.13
C ARG A 189 5.80 4.01 -15.08
N LYS A 190 5.22 5.19 -14.86
CA LYS A 190 5.37 6.35 -15.75
C LYS A 190 6.47 7.32 -15.33
N VAL A 191 6.89 7.26 -14.07
CA VAL A 191 7.90 8.14 -13.49
C VAL A 191 9.05 7.33 -12.89
N ASN A 192 10.17 7.99 -12.59
CA ASN A 192 11.23 7.38 -11.78
C ASN A 192 10.70 6.97 -10.41
N LEU A 193 11.18 5.84 -9.88
CA LEU A 193 10.75 5.33 -8.58
C LEU A 193 11.10 6.32 -7.46
N SER A 194 12.24 6.98 -7.56
CA SER A 194 12.66 8.04 -6.65
C SER A 194 11.70 9.23 -6.67
N THR A 195 11.22 9.63 -7.85
CA THR A 195 10.20 10.70 -7.98
C THR A 195 8.88 10.27 -7.34
N ALA A 196 8.44 9.03 -7.62
CA ALA A 196 7.24 8.47 -6.98
C ALA A 196 7.39 8.43 -5.45
N GLY A 197 8.57 8.05 -4.95
CA GLY A 197 8.87 8.07 -3.51
C GLY A 197 8.74 9.48 -2.91
N ILE A 198 9.36 10.49 -3.50
CA ILE A 198 9.28 11.87 -3.00
C ILE A 198 7.83 12.38 -3.02
N LEU A 199 7.05 12.08 -4.05
CA LEU A 199 5.65 12.47 -4.14
C LEU A 199 4.76 11.83 -3.05
N GLN A 200 5.15 10.67 -2.51
CA GLN A 200 4.41 10.04 -1.41
C GLN A 200 4.40 10.89 -0.13
N TYR A 201 5.35 11.83 0.05
CA TYR A 201 5.28 12.78 1.18
C TYR A 201 4.08 13.70 1.16
N LEU A 202 3.40 13.85 0.01
CA LEU A 202 2.13 14.59 -0.04
C LEU A 202 1.06 13.95 0.85
N ASN A 203 1.05 12.60 0.99
CA ASN A 203 0.05 11.91 1.78
C ASN A 203 0.11 12.27 3.28
N PRO A 204 1.24 12.08 4.00
CA PRO A 204 1.32 12.48 5.40
C PRO A 204 1.19 14.01 5.59
N SER A 205 1.64 14.82 4.62
CA SER A 205 1.44 16.26 4.68
C SER A 205 -0.04 16.65 4.63
N LEU A 206 -0.81 16.05 3.71
CA LEU A 206 -2.26 16.28 3.61
C LEU A 206 -2.99 15.76 4.86
N GLN A 207 -2.59 14.60 5.39
CA GLN A 207 -3.16 14.05 6.63
C GLN A 207 -2.94 15.01 7.81
N PHE A 208 -1.72 15.58 7.94
CA PHE A 208 -1.42 16.58 8.96
C PHE A 208 -2.31 17.83 8.81
N PHE A 209 -2.48 18.34 7.58
CA PHE A 209 -3.37 19.48 7.34
C PHE A 209 -4.81 19.16 7.70
N CYS A 210 -5.31 17.97 7.36
CA CYS A 210 -6.65 17.53 7.74
C CYS A 210 -6.81 17.45 9.26
N ALA A 211 -5.84 16.86 9.97
CA ALA A 211 -5.86 16.78 11.43
C ALA A 211 -5.91 18.18 12.05
N ALA A 212 -4.98 19.07 11.67
CA ALA A 212 -4.84 20.39 12.27
C ALA A 212 -6.02 21.35 11.93
N TYR A 213 -6.59 21.30 10.71
CA TYR A 213 -7.58 22.30 10.28
C TYR A 213 -9.02 21.77 10.25
N ILE A 214 -9.23 20.47 10.08
CA ILE A 214 -10.58 19.89 10.02
C ILE A 214 -10.96 19.31 11.38
N PHE A 215 -10.05 18.57 12.00
CA PHE A 215 -10.32 17.90 13.29
C PHE A 215 -9.87 18.74 14.49
N MET A 216 -9.10 19.80 14.28
CA MET A 216 -8.59 20.71 15.33
C MET A 216 -7.80 19.98 16.43
N GLU A 217 -7.04 18.93 16.04
CA GLU A 217 -6.15 18.16 16.91
C GLU A 217 -4.76 18.80 17.04
#